data_d2c44929fe44d5ed55fde4872ed92ee7
#
_entry.id   d2c44929fe44d5ed55fde4872ed92ee7
#
_cell.length_a   1.000
_cell.length_b   1.000
_cell.length_c   1.000
_cell.angle_alpha   90.00
_cell.angle_beta   90.00
_cell.angle_gamma   90.00
#
_symmetry.space_group_name_H-M   'P 1'
#
loop_
_entity.id
_entity.type
_entity.pdbx_description
1 polymer ?
#
loop_
_entity_poly.entity_id
_entity_poly.type
_entity_poly.pdbx_seq_one_letter_code
_entity_poly.pdbx_strand_id
1 'polypeptide(L)'
;KGEIKPGNFINLPYYNNGSTKRYAVDKDNNKLDIEKFIEVANQSKIGKLDLEKLVDETYKNILVGTDPEFEDGPPCLALCSKRKLDDGRDRFMYNYMVFAKKKYKDKWPDQVSKANYSYLEDPWDKTKLDSKITAWKKDTAGHTCYEDPIQSKCMRTLCFSRPFGVKSDSI
;
A
#
# COMPACT_ATOMS: atom_id res chain seq x y z
N LYS A 1 11.14 -1.46 30.20
CA LYS A 1 9.69 -1.26 30.40
C LYS A 1 9.34 -0.03 29.58
N GLY A 2 8.74 -0.22 28.36
CA GLY A 2 8.30 0.88 27.53
C GLY A 2 7.06 1.55 28.17
N GLU A 3 7.06 2.87 28.24
CA GLU A 3 5.87 3.64 28.61
C GLU A 3 4.76 3.36 27.59
N ILE A 4 3.63 2.87 28.08
CA ILE A 4 2.40 2.76 27.29
C ILE A 4 1.90 4.19 27.10
N LYS A 5 2.14 4.76 25.91
CA LYS A 5 1.52 6.05 25.54
C LYS A 5 0.01 5.83 25.45
N PRO A 6 -0.80 6.65 26.12
CA PRO A 6 -2.25 6.55 25.99
C PRO A 6 -2.63 6.73 24.52
N GLY A 7 -3.32 5.74 23.97
CA GLY A 7 -3.86 5.83 22.61
C GLY A 7 -4.95 6.91 22.52
N ASN A 8 -5.33 7.27 21.31
CA ASN A 8 -6.46 8.17 21.09
C ASN A 8 -7.74 7.52 21.64
N PHE A 9 -8.36 8.17 22.61
CA PHE A 9 -9.62 7.71 23.17
C PHE A 9 -10.75 7.96 22.17
N ILE A 10 -11.47 6.91 21.79
CA ILE A 10 -12.76 7.06 21.13
C ILE A 10 -13.79 7.40 22.19
N ASN A 11 -14.37 8.58 22.08
CA ASN A 11 -15.47 8.99 22.94
C ASN A 11 -16.74 8.20 22.56
N LEU A 12 -17.10 7.23 23.38
CA LEU A 12 -18.31 6.45 23.15
C LEU A 12 -19.56 7.31 23.43
N PRO A 13 -20.55 7.29 22.52
CA PRO A 13 -21.86 7.88 22.81
C PRO A 13 -22.46 7.19 24.04
N TYR A 14 -23.28 7.92 24.79
CA TYR A 14 -24.01 7.43 25.98
C TYR A 14 -23.12 6.96 27.15
N TYR A 15 -21.81 7.14 27.14
CA TYR A 15 -21.00 6.87 28.30
C TYR A 15 -21.43 7.77 29.46
N ASN A 16 -21.70 7.19 30.62
CA ASN A 16 -22.23 7.87 31.82
C ASN A 16 -23.60 8.58 31.55
N ASN A 17 -24.58 7.80 31.13
CA ASN A 17 -25.87 8.24 30.55
C ASN A 17 -26.59 9.36 31.37
N GLY A 18 -26.46 9.39 32.69
CA GLY A 18 -27.12 10.40 33.53
C GLY A 18 -26.55 11.82 33.41
N SER A 19 -25.32 11.99 32.95
CA SER A 19 -24.64 13.29 32.87
C SER A 19 -23.96 13.59 31.54
N THR A 20 -24.02 12.65 30.59
CA THR A 20 -23.32 12.80 29.30
C THR A 20 -24.04 13.78 28.37
N LYS A 21 -23.23 14.61 27.68
CA LYS A 21 -23.68 15.38 26.53
C LYS A 21 -23.33 14.67 25.19
N ARG A 22 -22.83 13.43 25.25
CA ARG A 22 -22.35 12.65 24.12
C ARG A 22 -23.43 11.66 23.70
N TYR A 23 -24.14 11.99 22.67
CA TYR A 23 -25.20 11.16 22.07
C TYR A 23 -24.96 11.04 20.57
N ALA A 24 -25.48 9.99 19.98
CA ALA A 24 -25.54 9.87 18.53
C ALA A 24 -26.64 10.78 17.98
N VAL A 25 -26.48 11.18 16.73
CA VAL A 25 -27.48 11.94 15.98
C VAL A 25 -27.83 11.17 14.70
N ASP A 26 -29.05 11.37 14.22
CA ASP A 26 -29.47 10.90 12.90
C ASP A 26 -28.91 11.80 11.77
N LYS A 27 -29.28 11.47 10.53
CA LYS A 27 -28.90 12.26 9.33
C LYS A 27 -29.43 13.71 9.36
N ASP A 28 -30.45 13.97 10.14
CA ASP A 28 -31.11 15.27 10.28
C ASP A 28 -30.63 16.02 11.55
N ASN A 29 -29.55 15.55 12.19
CA ASN A 29 -28.97 16.06 13.44
C ASN A 29 -29.89 15.96 14.67
N ASN A 30 -30.92 15.13 14.67
CA ASN A 30 -31.73 14.87 15.85
C ASN A 30 -30.99 13.87 16.76
N LYS A 31 -31.07 14.12 18.07
CA LYS A 31 -30.56 13.23 19.09
C LYS A 31 -31.25 11.88 19.05
N LEU A 32 -30.47 10.81 19.01
CA LEU A 32 -31.00 9.47 19.20
C LEU A 32 -30.95 9.11 20.70
N ASP A 33 -31.96 8.41 21.21
CA ASP A 33 -31.79 7.66 22.44
C ASP A 33 -30.97 6.39 22.20
N ILE A 34 -30.58 5.71 23.28
CA ILE A 34 -29.68 4.56 23.19
C ILE A 34 -30.34 3.38 22.43
N GLU A 35 -31.64 3.20 22.58
CA GLU A 35 -32.38 2.10 21.93
C GLU A 35 -32.43 2.33 20.42
N LYS A 36 -32.76 3.54 20.02
CA LYS A 36 -32.78 3.93 18.60
C LYS A 36 -31.39 3.93 17.97
N PHE A 37 -30.37 4.35 18.71
CA PHE A 37 -28.99 4.24 18.28
C PHE A 37 -28.59 2.77 17.99
N ILE A 38 -28.93 1.85 18.91
CA ILE A 38 -28.65 0.41 18.74
C ILE A 38 -29.40 -0.15 17.51
N GLU A 39 -30.65 0.25 17.32
CA GLU A 39 -31.45 -0.16 16.15
C GLU A 39 -30.76 0.29 14.85
N VAL A 40 -30.44 1.58 14.72
CA VAL A 40 -29.78 2.16 13.55
C VAL A 40 -28.41 1.52 13.33
N ALA A 41 -27.63 1.33 14.38
CA ALA A 41 -26.32 0.68 14.30
C ALA A 41 -26.42 -0.76 13.78
N ASN A 42 -27.43 -1.52 14.22
CA ASN A 42 -27.68 -2.87 13.74
C ASN A 42 -28.11 -2.91 12.27
N GLN A 43 -28.92 -1.97 11.83
CA GLN A 43 -29.34 -1.83 10.41
C GLN A 43 -28.18 -1.39 9.51
N SER A 44 -27.23 -0.66 10.06
CA SER A 44 -26.06 -0.13 9.33
C SER A 44 -24.83 -1.05 9.33
N LYS A 45 -24.97 -2.26 9.85
CA LYS A 45 -23.87 -3.23 9.84
C LYS A 45 -23.51 -3.63 8.43
N ILE A 46 -22.23 -3.46 8.08
CA ILE A 46 -21.67 -3.95 6.83
C ILE A 46 -21.22 -5.38 7.02
N GLY A 47 -21.69 -6.28 6.18
CA GLY A 47 -21.24 -7.67 6.15
C GLY A 47 -19.77 -7.79 5.72
N LYS A 48 -19.10 -8.87 6.12
CA LYS A 48 -17.71 -9.13 5.73
C LYS A 48 -17.49 -9.08 4.21
N LEU A 49 -18.40 -9.72 3.46
CA LEU A 49 -18.33 -9.76 1.99
C LEU A 49 -18.49 -8.36 1.35
N ASP A 50 -19.34 -7.52 1.92
CA ASP A 50 -19.54 -6.17 1.40
C ASP A 50 -18.34 -5.27 1.73
N LEU A 51 -17.73 -5.47 2.90
CA LEU A 51 -16.50 -4.79 3.26
C LEU A 51 -15.35 -5.21 2.33
N GLU A 52 -15.22 -6.50 2.02
CA GLU A 52 -14.21 -7.02 1.08
C GLU A 52 -14.40 -6.41 -0.32
N LYS A 53 -15.64 -6.32 -0.83
CA LYS A 53 -15.92 -5.64 -2.11
C LYS A 53 -15.52 -4.17 -2.10
N LEU A 54 -15.86 -3.43 -1.04
CA LEU A 54 -15.48 -2.02 -0.90
C LEU A 54 -13.96 -1.84 -0.89
N VAL A 55 -13.23 -2.73 -0.22
CA VAL A 55 -11.77 -2.72 -0.21
C VAL A 55 -11.21 -2.98 -1.61
N ASP A 56 -11.74 -3.98 -2.32
CA ASP A 56 -11.31 -4.31 -3.68
C ASP A 56 -11.59 -3.18 -4.67
N GLU A 57 -12.76 -2.54 -4.60
CA GLU A 57 -13.10 -1.38 -5.42
C GLU A 57 -12.18 -0.20 -5.12
N THR A 58 -11.88 0.05 -3.86
CA THR A 58 -10.93 1.08 -3.45
C THR A 58 -9.55 0.84 -4.04
N TYR A 59 -9.04 -0.39 -3.96
CA TYR A 59 -7.75 -0.74 -4.54
C TYR A 59 -7.74 -0.60 -6.07
N LYS A 60 -8.81 -1.02 -6.76
CA LYS A 60 -8.94 -0.83 -8.20
C LYS A 60 -8.88 0.66 -8.58
N ASN A 61 -9.62 1.51 -7.85
CA ASN A 61 -9.64 2.95 -8.12
C ASN A 61 -8.27 3.61 -7.89
N ILE A 62 -7.56 3.22 -6.83
CA ILE A 62 -6.21 3.74 -6.55
C ILE A 62 -5.23 3.33 -7.66
N LEU A 63 -5.38 2.15 -8.25
CA LEU A 63 -4.49 1.62 -9.27
C LEU A 63 -4.89 2.01 -10.71
N VAL A 64 -5.97 2.74 -10.90
CA VAL A 64 -6.35 3.25 -12.23
C VAL A 64 -5.19 4.04 -12.85
N GLY A 65 -4.87 3.75 -14.11
CA GLY A 65 -3.81 4.43 -14.85
C GLY A 65 -2.38 4.04 -14.43
N THR A 66 -2.21 2.95 -13.69
CA THR A 66 -0.87 2.37 -13.48
C THR A 66 -0.46 1.49 -14.66
N ASP A 67 0.87 1.31 -14.81
CA ASP A 67 1.41 0.45 -15.86
C ASP A 67 0.98 -1.02 -15.64
N PRO A 68 0.42 -1.69 -16.68
CA PRO A 68 0.03 -3.09 -16.62
C PRO A 68 1.17 -4.05 -16.25
N GLU A 69 2.41 -3.63 -16.43
CA GLU A 69 3.58 -4.41 -16.00
C GLU A 69 3.51 -4.82 -14.52
N PHE A 70 2.92 -3.98 -13.68
CA PHE A 70 2.83 -4.19 -12.24
C PHE A 70 1.52 -4.85 -11.78
N GLU A 71 0.67 -5.30 -12.67
CA GLU A 71 -0.63 -5.90 -12.30
C GLU A 71 -0.47 -7.05 -11.30
N ASP A 72 0.53 -7.91 -11.52
CA ASP A 72 0.85 -9.06 -10.67
C ASP A 72 1.95 -8.79 -9.63
N GLY A 73 2.47 -7.58 -9.58
CA GLY A 73 3.60 -7.16 -8.77
C GLY A 73 3.24 -6.28 -7.59
N PRO A 74 4.24 -5.75 -6.87
CA PRO A 74 4.02 -4.85 -5.74
C PRO A 74 3.26 -3.59 -6.16
N PRO A 75 2.10 -3.26 -5.53
CA PRO A 75 1.30 -2.08 -5.87
C PRO A 75 2.07 -0.75 -5.71
N CYS A 76 3.00 -0.70 -4.77
CA CYS A 76 3.84 0.49 -4.55
C CYS A 76 4.70 0.83 -5.77
N LEU A 77 5.21 -0.16 -6.50
CA LEU A 77 5.93 0.07 -7.76
C LEU A 77 5.00 0.66 -8.83
N ALA A 78 3.80 0.10 -8.96
CA ALA A 78 2.77 0.64 -9.85
C ALA A 78 2.43 2.11 -9.54
N LEU A 79 2.30 2.45 -8.26
CA LEU A 79 2.00 3.82 -7.83
C LEU A 79 3.19 4.76 -7.99
N CYS A 80 4.42 4.27 -7.80
CA CYS A 80 5.62 5.06 -8.05
C CYS A 80 5.79 5.37 -9.54
N SER A 81 5.45 4.44 -10.43
CA SER A 81 5.63 4.58 -11.88
C SER A 81 4.59 5.47 -12.58
N LYS A 82 3.54 5.94 -11.86
CA LYS A 82 2.56 6.90 -12.43
C LYS A 82 3.18 8.19 -12.94
N ARG A 83 4.33 8.56 -12.42
CA ARG A 83 5.15 9.69 -12.88
C ARG A 83 6.59 9.23 -12.93
N LYS A 84 7.37 9.82 -13.81
CA LYS A 84 8.82 9.59 -13.76
C LYS A 84 9.38 10.07 -12.43
N LEU A 85 10.27 9.26 -11.86
CA LEU A 85 10.86 9.53 -10.55
C LEU A 85 12.08 10.44 -10.70
N ASP A 86 12.04 11.52 -9.97
CA ASP A 86 13.13 12.46 -9.76
C ASP A 86 13.96 12.04 -8.54
N ASP A 87 13.30 11.78 -7.40
CA ASP A 87 13.92 11.31 -6.15
C ASP A 87 13.57 9.85 -5.83
N GLY A 88 14.36 9.23 -4.97
CA GLY A 88 14.17 7.83 -4.56
C GLY A 88 14.47 6.80 -5.66
N ARG A 89 15.15 7.20 -6.74
CA ARG A 89 15.44 6.39 -7.93
C ARG A 89 16.16 5.09 -7.59
N ASP A 90 17.20 5.13 -6.77
CA ASP A 90 17.97 3.94 -6.38
C ASP A 90 17.09 2.93 -5.66
N ARG A 91 16.20 3.38 -4.79
CA ARG A 91 15.29 2.52 -4.03
C ARG A 91 14.19 1.93 -4.89
N PHE A 92 13.59 2.74 -5.75
CA PHE A 92 12.63 2.24 -6.71
C PHE A 92 13.25 1.17 -7.60
N MET A 93 14.40 1.44 -8.22
CA MET A 93 15.08 0.52 -9.14
C MET A 93 15.55 -0.75 -8.43
N TYR A 94 15.96 -0.67 -7.17
CA TYR A 94 16.28 -1.86 -6.38
C TYR A 94 15.03 -2.75 -6.19
N ASN A 95 13.91 -2.18 -5.76
CA ASN A 95 12.68 -2.92 -5.58
C ASN A 95 12.10 -3.43 -6.91
N TYR A 96 12.25 -2.66 -8.00
CA TYR A 96 11.93 -3.11 -9.35
C TYR A 96 12.79 -4.32 -9.76
N MET A 97 14.09 -4.30 -9.50
CA MET A 97 14.98 -5.44 -9.77
C MET A 97 14.53 -6.71 -9.03
N VAL A 98 14.17 -6.60 -7.75
CA VAL A 98 13.66 -7.75 -6.98
C VAL A 98 12.38 -8.31 -7.62
N PHE A 99 11.45 -7.45 -8.01
CA PHE A 99 10.26 -7.82 -8.75
C PHE A 99 10.60 -8.46 -10.10
N ALA A 100 11.48 -7.84 -10.88
CA ALA A 100 11.88 -8.31 -12.20
C ALA A 100 12.55 -9.68 -12.15
N LYS A 101 13.39 -9.96 -11.16
CA LYS A 101 13.98 -11.29 -10.95
C LYS A 101 12.90 -12.36 -10.73
N LYS A 102 11.86 -12.05 -9.96
CA LYS A 102 10.74 -12.97 -9.70
C LYS A 102 9.92 -13.22 -10.98
N LYS A 103 9.57 -12.16 -11.69
CA LYS A 103 8.67 -12.21 -12.85
C LYS A 103 9.37 -12.69 -14.13
N TYR A 104 10.56 -12.17 -14.42
CA TYR A 104 11.21 -12.35 -15.73
C TYR A 104 12.38 -13.33 -15.73
N LYS A 105 12.74 -13.88 -14.54
CA LYS A 105 13.85 -14.83 -14.42
C LYS A 105 15.12 -14.27 -15.06
N ASP A 106 15.79 -15.02 -15.94
CA ASP A 106 17.07 -14.64 -16.57
C ASP A 106 17.00 -13.35 -17.40
N LYS A 107 15.79 -12.92 -17.80
CA LYS A 107 15.58 -11.69 -18.60
C LYS A 107 15.48 -10.42 -17.75
N TRP A 108 15.61 -10.52 -16.42
CA TRP A 108 15.47 -9.37 -15.53
C TRP A 108 16.43 -8.21 -15.82
N PRO A 109 17.71 -8.41 -16.29
CA PRO A 109 18.61 -7.29 -16.57
C PRO A 109 18.10 -6.40 -17.70
N ASP A 110 17.52 -6.99 -18.75
CA ASP A 110 16.93 -6.25 -19.87
C ASP A 110 15.71 -5.42 -19.41
N GLN A 111 14.91 -5.98 -18.49
CA GLN A 111 13.76 -5.27 -17.94
C GLN A 111 14.19 -4.11 -17.03
N VAL A 112 15.21 -4.30 -16.21
CA VAL A 112 15.80 -3.22 -15.40
C VAL A 112 16.34 -2.11 -16.32
N SER A 113 16.98 -2.47 -17.42
CA SER A 113 17.48 -1.49 -18.40
C SER A 113 16.32 -0.68 -19.02
N LYS A 114 15.23 -1.34 -19.39
CA LYS A 114 14.03 -0.65 -19.89
C LYS A 114 13.42 0.27 -18.82
N ALA A 115 13.28 -0.23 -17.58
CA ALA A 115 12.72 0.50 -16.47
C ALA A 115 13.49 1.80 -16.16
N ASN A 116 14.81 1.77 -16.30
CA ASN A 116 15.66 2.95 -16.13
C ASN A 116 15.22 4.12 -17.02
N TYR A 117 14.87 3.84 -18.26
CA TYR A 117 14.42 4.89 -19.21
C TYR A 117 12.93 5.20 -19.10
N SER A 118 12.12 4.21 -18.72
CA SER A 118 10.66 4.37 -18.64
C SER A 118 10.23 5.13 -17.40
N TYR A 119 10.87 4.84 -16.25
CA TYR A 119 10.35 5.29 -14.95
C TYR A 119 11.21 6.35 -14.25
N LEU A 120 12.43 6.62 -14.71
CA LEU A 120 13.27 7.68 -14.14
C LEU A 120 13.20 8.95 -14.98
N GLU A 121 13.11 10.11 -14.31
CA GLU A 121 13.16 11.41 -14.98
C GLU A 121 14.54 11.67 -15.57
N ASP A 122 15.59 11.37 -14.78
CA ASP A 122 16.98 11.40 -15.18
C ASP A 122 17.55 9.97 -15.13
N PRO A 123 17.50 9.22 -16.26
CA PRO A 123 17.98 7.85 -16.32
C PRO A 123 19.47 7.75 -15.99
N TRP A 124 19.86 6.68 -15.31
CA TRP A 124 21.27 6.38 -15.12
C TRP A 124 21.95 6.13 -16.45
N ASP A 125 23.16 6.63 -16.57
CA ASP A 125 24.02 6.31 -17.69
C ASP A 125 24.34 4.80 -17.74
N LYS A 126 24.84 4.36 -18.90
CA LYS A 126 25.15 2.95 -19.14
C LYS A 126 26.13 2.37 -18.12
N THR A 127 27.17 3.13 -17.75
CA THR A 127 28.22 2.66 -16.83
C THR A 127 27.65 2.41 -15.44
N LYS A 128 26.85 3.34 -14.90
CA LYS A 128 26.17 3.19 -13.61
C LYS A 128 25.17 2.03 -13.65
N LEU A 129 24.37 1.94 -14.71
CA LEU A 129 23.36 0.88 -14.87
C LEU A 129 24.01 -0.50 -14.91
N ASP A 130 25.06 -0.71 -15.71
CA ASP A 130 25.78 -1.97 -15.84
C ASP A 130 26.46 -2.37 -14.53
N SER A 131 27.01 -1.40 -13.79
CA SER A 131 27.57 -1.60 -12.46
C SER A 131 26.52 -2.08 -11.46
N LYS A 132 25.34 -1.44 -11.43
CA LYS A 132 24.20 -1.84 -10.58
C LYS A 132 23.70 -3.25 -10.94
N ILE A 133 23.49 -3.54 -12.21
CA ILE A 133 23.05 -4.87 -12.68
C ILE A 133 24.07 -5.94 -12.26
N THR A 134 25.36 -5.67 -12.39
CA THR A 134 26.43 -6.60 -12.01
C THR A 134 26.43 -6.87 -10.50
N ALA A 135 26.30 -5.83 -9.68
CA ALA A 135 26.19 -5.96 -8.23
C ALA A 135 24.94 -6.77 -7.85
N TRP A 136 23.80 -6.46 -8.46
CA TRP A 136 22.53 -7.12 -8.18
C TRP A 136 22.44 -8.58 -8.65
N LYS A 137 23.29 -9.04 -9.57
CA LYS A 137 23.36 -10.47 -9.93
C LYS A 137 23.66 -11.38 -8.73
N LYS A 138 24.43 -10.89 -7.78
CA LYS A 138 24.83 -11.62 -6.56
C LYS A 138 23.87 -11.36 -5.39
N ASP A 139 22.98 -10.38 -5.51
CA ASP A 139 22.09 -9.98 -4.46
C ASP A 139 20.88 -10.93 -4.38
N THR A 140 20.67 -11.54 -3.23
CA THR A 140 19.54 -12.42 -2.90
C THR A 140 18.55 -11.76 -1.94
N ALA A 141 18.79 -10.51 -1.54
CA ALA A 141 17.92 -9.81 -0.62
C ALA A 141 16.53 -9.55 -1.20
N GLY A 142 15.57 -9.34 -0.31
CA GLY A 142 14.18 -9.07 -0.65
C GLY A 142 13.90 -7.60 -0.89
N HIS A 143 12.62 -7.27 -0.97
CA HIS A 143 12.16 -5.88 -1.09
C HIS A 143 12.48 -5.05 0.16
N THR A 144 12.85 -3.78 -0.04
CA THR A 144 13.05 -2.79 1.03
C THR A 144 11.80 -1.93 1.20
N CYS A 145 10.80 -2.46 1.94
CA CYS A 145 9.47 -1.87 2.05
C CYS A 145 9.34 -0.73 3.06
N TYR A 146 10.37 -0.46 3.85
CA TYR A 146 10.34 0.44 5.02
C TYR A 146 10.89 1.84 4.76
N GLU A 147 11.13 2.19 3.51
CA GLU A 147 11.67 3.50 3.13
C GLU A 147 10.95 4.08 1.91
N ASP A 148 10.89 5.42 1.86
CA ASP A 148 10.29 6.11 0.72
C ASP A 148 11.15 6.00 -0.56
N PRO A 149 10.51 6.04 -1.73
CA PRO A 149 9.09 6.25 -2.01
C PRO A 149 8.20 4.99 -1.90
N ILE A 150 8.75 3.85 -1.49
CA ILE A 150 8.05 2.57 -1.44
C ILE A 150 7.10 2.52 -0.24
N GLN A 151 7.56 2.96 0.94
CA GLN A 151 6.81 2.89 2.19
C GLN A 151 5.50 3.68 2.13
N SER A 152 5.56 4.93 1.68
CA SER A 152 4.38 5.82 1.61
C SER A 152 3.30 5.36 0.63
N LYS A 153 3.64 4.44 -0.28
CA LYS A 153 2.72 3.86 -1.28
C LYS A 153 2.43 2.38 -1.01
N CYS A 154 2.79 1.88 0.17
CA CYS A 154 2.66 0.47 0.48
C CYS A 154 1.19 0.08 0.69
N MET A 155 0.72 -0.89 -0.11
CA MET A 155 -0.59 -1.54 0.02
C MET A 155 -0.36 -3.01 0.40
N ARG A 156 0.01 -3.25 1.67
CA ARG A 156 0.55 -4.51 2.14
C ARG A 156 -0.36 -5.71 1.86
N THR A 157 -1.63 -5.59 2.20
CA THR A 157 -2.62 -6.68 2.02
C THR A 157 -2.73 -7.07 0.55
N LEU A 158 -2.87 -6.09 -0.35
CA LEU A 158 -2.93 -6.34 -1.79
C LEU A 158 -1.61 -6.91 -2.33
N CYS A 159 -0.47 -6.42 -1.83
CA CYS A 159 0.84 -6.92 -2.23
C CYS A 159 1.02 -8.42 -1.90
N PHE A 160 0.54 -8.86 -0.74
CA PHE A 160 0.63 -10.26 -0.30
C PHE A 160 -0.23 -11.22 -1.14
N SER A 161 -1.34 -10.74 -1.69
CA SER A 161 -2.21 -11.54 -2.55
C SER A 161 -1.68 -11.71 -3.99
N ARG A 162 -0.68 -10.91 -4.39
CA ARG A 162 -0.17 -10.92 -5.76
C ARG A 162 0.96 -11.93 -5.96
N PRO A 163 1.02 -12.60 -7.15
CA PRO A 163 2.01 -13.63 -7.44
C PRO A 163 3.46 -13.19 -7.26
N PHE A 164 3.79 -11.97 -7.70
CA PHE A 164 5.13 -11.39 -7.61
C PHE A 164 5.24 -10.32 -6.52
N GLY A 165 4.28 -10.26 -5.63
CA GLY A 165 4.34 -9.42 -4.45
C GLY A 165 5.34 -9.91 -3.40
N VAL A 166 5.37 -9.22 -2.27
CA VAL A 166 6.13 -9.66 -1.09
C VAL A 166 5.32 -10.72 -0.35
N LYS A 167 5.91 -11.86 -0.05
CA LYS A 167 5.25 -12.87 0.78
C LYS A 167 5.33 -12.47 2.25
N SER A 168 4.33 -12.91 3.05
CA SER A 168 4.27 -12.61 4.49
C SER A 168 5.51 -13.08 5.26
N ASP A 169 6.14 -14.15 4.79
CA ASP A 169 7.28 -14.79 5.44
C ASP A 169 8.63 -14.13 5.09
N SER A 170 8.60 -13.03 4.33
CA SER A 170 9.79 -12.34 3.79
C SER A 170 10.02 -10.96 4.44
N ILE A 171 9.38 -10.69 5.58
CA ILE A 171 9.47 -9.41 6.30
C ILE A 171 9.91 -9.64 7.73
#